data_aea7c03ad8567f4de6950fd8e8ff57e9
#
_entry.id   aea7c03ad8567f4de6950fd8e8ff57e9
#
_cell.length_a   1.000
_cell.length_b   1.000
_cell.length_c   1.000
_cell.angle_alpha   90.00
_cell.angle_beta   90.00
_cell.angle_gamma   90.00
#
_symmetry.space_group_name_H-M   'P 1'
#
loop_
_entity.id
_entity.type
_entity.pdbx_description
1 polymer ?
#
loop_
_entity_poly.entity_id
_entity_poly.type
_entity_poly.pdbx_seq_one_letter_code
_entity_poly.pdbx_strand_id
1 'polypeptide(L)'
;ANAVLPFLNNLWTTTLTGAQFKEALEQQWQTDADGNVPSRPYLQLGLSHNVSYTYDPNAAQGNHITSVTVNGKPLDLKREYRIGSFSFLLQGGDNFRAFAAGKDTKDTGLVDRDAWIDYISKNSPLKPRYDRRAVAVTGIPAGGKVTAGTSFDLQFSKLTLTSLGVPAETK
;
A
#
# COMPACT_ATOMS: atom_id res chain seq x y z
N ALA A 1 -10.48 -0.17 20.44
CA ALA A 1 -10.87 -0.62 19.09
C ALA A 1 -11.78 0.41 18.40
N ASN A 2 -12.92 0.80 19.00
CA ASN A 2 -13.89 1.72 18.36
C ASN A 2 -13.32 3.06 17.90
N ALA A 3 -12.34 3.62 18.62
CA ALA A 3 -11.71 4.88 18.23
C ALA A 3 -10.78 4.74 17.00
N VAL A 4 -10.33 3.51 16.70
CA VAL A 4 -9.42 3.23 15.57
C VAL A 4 -10.18 2.75 14.34
N LEU A 5 -11.21 1.95 14.55
CA LEU A 5 -12.07 1.39 13.49
C LEU A 5 -13.55 1.71 13.80
N PRO A 6 -13.97 2.97 13.57
CA PRO A 6 -15.30 3.41 14.01
C PRO A 6 -16.43 3.04 13.04
N PHE A 7 -16.11 2.73 11.76
CA PHE A 7 -17.11 2.61 10.70
C PHE A 7 -17.73 1.22 10.56
N LEU A 8 -17.14 0.19 11.21
CA LEU A 8 -17.63 -1.19 11.15
C LEU A 8 -17.79 -1.71 9.72
N ASN A 9 -16.77 -1.52 8.88
CA ASN A 9 -16.80 -2.05 7.53
C ASN A 9 -16.75 -3.58 7.55
N ASN A 10 -17.51 -4.21 6.68
CA ASN A 10 -17.31 -5.62 6.40
C ASN A 10 -15.97 -5.83 5.68
N LEU A 11 -15.32 -6.94 5.97
CA LEU A 11 -14.16 -7.40 5.21
C LEU A 11 -14.65 -8.21 4.01
N TRP A 12 -14.27 -7.76 2.85
CA TRP A 12 -14.58 -8.41 1.59
C TRP A 12 -13.33 -8.95 0.92
N THR A 13 -13.53 -9.88 0.02
CA THR A 13 -12.48 -10.35 -0.88
C THR A 13 -12.94 -10.19 -2.32
N THR A 14 -12.00 -9.89 -3.21
CA THR A 14 -12.21 -9.78 -4.65
C THR A 14 -11.00 -10.34 -5.41
N THR A 15 -11.15 -10.65 -6.68
CA THR A 15 -10.06 -11.09 -7.54
C THR A 15 -9.73 -9.99 -8.54
N LEU A 16 -8.48 -9.54 -8.53
CA LEU A 16 -7.94 -8.56 -9.47
C LEU A 16 -6.85 -9.21 -10.32
N THR A 17 -6.75 -8.79 -11.57
CA THR A 17 -5.52 -9.01 -12.35
C THR A 17 -4.36 -8.20 -11.75
N GLY A 18 -3.12 -8.60 -12.01
CA GLY A 18 -1.97 -7.79 -11.58
C GLY A 18 -1.99 -6.38 -12.16
N ALA A 19 -2.52 -6.19 -13.38
CA ALA A 19 -2.68 -4.87 -13.98
C ALA A 19 -3.65 -4.01 -13.15
N GLN A 20 -4.81 -4.54 -12.77
CA GLN A 20 -5.78 -3.83 -11.92
C GLN A 20 -5.21 -3.54 -10.53
N PHE A 21 -4.43 -4.48 -9.97
CA PHE A 21 -3.78 -4.26 -8.68
C PHE A 21 -2.72 -3.15 -8.75
N LYS A 22 -1.89 -3.13 -9.82
CA LYS A 22 -0.96 -2.02 -10.06
C LYS A 22 -1.71 -0.69 -10.21
N GLU A 23 -2.82 -0.68 -10.94
CA GLU A 23 -3.66 0.52 -11.09
C GLU A 23 -4.21 0.99 -9.74
N ALA A 24 -4.67 0.09 -8.87
CA ALA A 24 -5.08 0.46 -7.51
C ALA A 24 -3.93 1.13 -6.73
N LEU A 25 -2.69 0.68 -6.89
CA LEU A 25 -1.52 1.34 -6.28
C LEU A 25 -1.23 2.71 -6.89
N GLU A 26 -1.43 2.90 -8.20
CA GLU A 26 -1.33 4.21 -8.86
C GLU A 26 -2.40 5.18 -8.35
N GLN A 27 -3.60 4.70 -8.04
CA GLN A 27 -4.70 5.51 -7.53
C GLN A 27 -4.47 6.06 -6.11
N GLN A 28 -3.35 5.74 -5.46
CA GLN A 28 -2.89 6.44 -4.26
C GLN A 28 -2.61 7.93 -4.54
N TRP A 29 -2.15 8.26 -5.74
CA TRP A 29 -2.14 9.62 -6.28
C TRP A 29 -3.53 9.90 -6.84
N GLN A 30 -4.31 10.59 -6.04
CA GLN A 30 -5.76 10.71 -6.21
C GLN A 30 -6.16 11.57 -7.40
N THR A 31 -7.13 11.06 -8.16
CA THR A 31 -7.93 11.84 -9.10
C THR A 31 -9.40 11.47 -8.93
N ASP A 32 -10.30 12.42 -9.08
CA ASP A 32 -11.73 12.15 -9.16
C ASP A 32 -12.11 11.51 -10.51
N ALA A 33 -13.42 11.30 -10.74
CA ALA A 33 -13.91 10.69 -11.97
C ALA A 33 -13.67 11.57 -13.22
N ASP A 34 -13.55 12.88 -13.02
CA ASP A 34 -13.31 13.87 -14.09
C ASP A 34 -11.81 14.13 -14.29
N GLY A 35 -10.93 13.44 -13.53
CA GLY A 35 -9.48 13.57 -13.60
C GLY A 35 -8.89 14.72 -12.78
N ASN A 36 -9.69 15.43 -11.97
CA ASN A 36 -9.19 16.51 -11.14
C ASN A 36 -8.53 15.94 -9.87
N VAL A 37 -7.53 16.66 -9.36
CA VAL A 37 -6.86 16.32 -8.11
C VAL A 37 -7.69 16.85 -6.93
N PRO A 38 -8.15 15.98 -6.02
CA PRO A 38 -8.94 16.39 -4.86
C PRO A 38 -8.09 17.10 -3.80
N SER A 39 -8.75 17.65 -2.77
CA SER A 39 -8.08 18.33 -1.65
C SER A 39 -7.11 17.44 -0.87
N ARG A 40 -7.33 16.12 -0.89
CA ARG A 40 -6.37 15.11 -0.42
C ARG A 40 -5.73 14.41 -1.63
N PRO A 41 -4.61 14.93 -2.14
CA PRO A 41 -4.04 14.47 -3.41
C PRO A 41 -3.35 13.11 -3.32
N TYR A 42 -3.11 12.61 -2.12
CA TYR A 42 -2.45 11.33 -1.88
C TYR A 42 -3.06 10.58 -0.70
N LEU A 43 -3.44 9.32 -0.94
CA LEU A 43 -3.93 8.40 0.09
C LEU A 43 -3.14 7.09 0.02
N GLN A 44 -2.28 6.86 1.00
CA GLN A 44 -1.45 5.66 1.02
C GLN A 44 -2.24 4.43 1.46
N LEU A 45 -2.15 3.36 0.70
CA LEU A 45 -2.68 2.04 1.06
C LEU A 45 -1.72 1.31 2.02
N GLY A 46 -2.27 0.72 3.07
CA GLY A 46 -1.57 -0.24 3.90
C GLY A 46 -1.60 -1.62 3.24
N LEU A 47 -0.43 -2.18 2.92
CA LEU A 47 -0.33 -3.49 2.28
C LEU A 47 0.12 -4.57 3.28
N SER A 48 -0.28 -5.81 3.01
CA SER A 48 0.22 -6.98 3.73
C SER A 48 1.73 -7.16 3.50
N HIS A 49 2.42 -7.81 4.45
CA HIS A 49 3.88 -7.94 4.45
C HIS A 49 4.48 -8.68 3.23
N ASN A 50 3.66 -9.46 2.54
CA ASN A 50 4.07 -10.20 1.35
C ASN A 50 4.07 -9.37 0.06
N VAL A 51 3.65 -8.10 0.13
CA VAL A 51 3.64 -7.17 -0.99
C VAL A 51 4.65 -6.06 -0.72
N SER A 52 5.51 -5.80 -1.71
CA SER A 52 6.43 -4.66 -1.71
C SER A 52 6.34 -3.94 -3.04
N TYR A 53 6.53 -2.63 -3.03
CA TYR A 53 6.58 -1.84 -4.26
C TYR A 53 7.54 -0.68 -4.13
N THR A 54 8.02 -0.20 -5.26
CA THR A 54 8.80 1.04 -5.36
C THR A 54 8.05 2.04 -6.22
N TYR A 55 8.26 3.31 -5.97
CA TYR A 55 7.61 4.37 -6.72
C TYR A 55 8.48 5.61 -6.85
N ASP A 56 8.24 6.38 -7.90
CA ASP A 56 8.77 7.72 -8.07
C ASP A 56 7.64 8.73 -7.81
N PRO A 57 7.71 9.52 -6.71
CA PRO A 57 6.67 10.48 -6.38
C PRO A 57 6.56 11.64 -7.38
N ASN A 58 7.58 11.84 -8.23
CA ASN A 58 7.65 12.92 -9.21
C ASN A 58 7.25 12.47 -10.62
N ALA A 59 6.92 11.20 -10.80
CA ALA A 59 6.47 10.70 -12.09
C ALA A 59 5.11 11.27 -12.48
N ALA A 60 4.79 11.22 -13.76
CA ALA A 60 3.48 11.62 -14.24
C ALA A 60 2.38 10.69 -13.69
N GLN A 61 1.16 11.21 -13.58
CA GLN A 61 -0.02 10.46 -13.15
C GLN A 61 -0.14 9.12 -13.90
N GLY A 62 -0.36 8.03 -13.15
CA GLY A 62 -0.45 6.67 -13.67
C GLY A 62 0.90 5.98 -13.94
N ASN A 63 2.02 6.65 -13.64
CA ASN A 63 3.37 6.11 -13.84
C ASN A 63 4.25 6.18 -12.58
N HIS A 64 3.65 6.38 -11.42
CA HIS A 64 4.40 6.46 -10.15
C HIS A 64 4.98 5.12 -9.74
N ILE A 65 4.25 4.01 -9.94
CA ILE A 65 4.66 2.68 -9.49
C ILE A 65 5.71 2.09 -10.45
N THR A 66 6.94 1.99 -9.98
CA THR A 66 8.08 1.53 -10.77
C THR A 66 8.29 0.02 -10.70
N SER A 67 7.96 -0.61 -9.56
CA SER A 67 7.98 -2.07 -9.42
C SER A 67 6.98 -2.52 -8.35
N VAL A 68 6.49 -3.75 -8.49
CA VAL A 68 5.69 -4.44 -7.47
C VAL A 68 6.16 -5.87 -7.37
N THR A 69 6.29 -6.38 -6.16
CA THR A 69 6.54 -7.81 -5.88
C THR A 69 5.47 -8.37 -4.97
N VAL A 70 5.08 -9.61 -5.22
CA VAL A 70 4.15 -10.38 -4.39
C VAL A 70 4.83 -11.70 -4.02
N ASN A 71 4.94 -11.99 -2.72
CA ASN A 71 5.68 -13.16 -2.23
C ASN A 71 7.11 -13.24 -2.79
N GLY A 72 7.80 -12.09 -2.87
CA GLY A 72 9.17 -12.00 -3.38
C GLY A 72 9.33 -12.17 -4.90
N LYS A 73 8.25 -12.32 -5.66
CA LYS A 73 8.27 -12.44 -7.12
C LYS A 73 7.70 -11.18 -7.76
N PRO A 74 8.23 -10.75 -8.92
CA PRO A 74 7.64 -9.66 -9.68
C PRO A 74 6.14 -9.90 -9.96
N LEU A 75 5.36 -8.83 -9.90
CA LEU A 75 3.94 -8.87 -10.21
C LEU A 75 3.74 -9.26 -11.69
N ASP A 76 3.01 -10.34 -11.92
CA ASP A 76 2.55 -10.68 -13.26
C ASP A 76 1.23 -9.94 -13.55
N LEU A 77 1.25 -9.05 -14.53
CA LEU A 77 0.10 -8.19 -14.85
C LEU A 77 -1.12 -8.96 -15.35
N LYS A 78 -0.94 -10.16 -15.88
CA LYS A 78 -2.02 -11.00 -16.43
C LYS A 78 -2.57 -11.99 -15.40
N ARG A 79 -1.80 -12.31 -14.37
CA ARG A 79 -2.19 -13.25 -13.34
C ARG A 79 -3.27 -12.64 -12.45
N GLU A 80 -4.17 -13.49 -11.96
CA GLU A 80 -5.17 -13.13 -10.98
C GLU A 80 -4.64 -13.29 -9.55
N TYR A 81 -5.01 -12.33 -8.69
CA TYR A 81 -4.64 -12.27 -7.28
C TYR A 81 -5.89 -12.08 -6.44
N ARG A 82 -6.03 -12.87 -5.39
CA ARG A 82 -7.11 -12.69 -4.42
C ARG A 82 -6.72 -11.58 -3.44
N ILE A 83 -7.55 -10.56 -3.36
CA ILE A 83 -7.35 -9.36 -2.52
C ILE A 83 -8.40 -9.37 -1.42
N GLY A 84 -7.99 -9.09 -0.18
CA GLY A 84 -8.88 -8.80 0.93
C GLY A 84 -8.77 -7.34 1.34
N SER A 85 -9.88 -6.67 1.57
CA SER A 85 -9.94 -5.29 2.05
C SER A 85 -11.31 -4.94 2.64
N PHE A 86 -11.47 -3.70 3.05
CA PHE A 86 -12.77 -3.17 3.49
C PHE A 86 -13.77 -3.13 2.33
N SER A 87 -15.02 -3.43 2.62
CA SER A 87 -16.12 -3.32 1.64
C SER A 87 -16.15 -1.95 0.96
N PHE A 88 -15.94 -0.87 1.73
CA PHE A 88 -15.86 0.50 1.22
C PHE A 88 -14.82 0.65 0.10
N LEU A 89 -13.59 0.15 0.30
CA LEU A 89 -12.53 0.24 -0.72
C LEU A 89 -12.82 -0.66 -1.92
N LEU A 90 -13.31 -1.89 -1.69
CA LEU A 90 -13.60 -2.82 -2.79
C LEU A 90 -14.79 -2.38 -3.65
N GLN A 91 -15.59 -1.43 -3.18
CA GLN A 91 -16.62 -0.74 -3.97
C GLN A 91 -16.10 0.50 -4.70
N GLY A 92 -14.81 0.79 -4.65
CA GLY A 92 -14.19 1.94 -5.30
C GLY A 92 -14.19 3.21 -4.46
N GLY A 93 -14.41 3.10 -3.14
CA GLY A 93 -14.34 4.23 -2.22
C GLY A 93 -13.00 4.97 -2.27
N ASP A 94 -12.98 6.24 -1.90
CA ASP A 94 -11.79 7.12 -1.92
C ASP A 94 -11.07 7.11 -3.28
N ASN A 95 -11.82 7.08 -4.38
CA ASN A 95 -11.31 7.06 -5.76
C ASN A 95 -10.44 5.82 -6.14
N PHE A 96 -10.44 4.77 -5.34
CA PHE A 96 -9.76 3.51 -5.69
C PHE A 96 -10.62 2.65 -6.63
N ARG A 97 -10.96 3.20 -7.78
CA ARG A 97 -11.90 2.62 -8.77
C ARG A 97 -11.46 1.26 -9.30
N ALA A 98 -10.17 1.00 -9.36
CA ALA A 98 -9.63 -0.28 -9.81
C ALA A 98 -10.10 -1.46 -8.96
N PHE A 99 -10.39 -1.26 -7.67
CA PHE A 99 -10.93 -2.34 -6.83
C PHE A 99 -12.35 -2.74 -7.24
N ALA A 100 -13.19 -1.81 -7.69
CA ALA A 100 -14.56 -2.10 -8.11
C ALA A 100 -14.64 -2.94 -9.39
N ALA A 101 -13.55 -2.99 -10.18
CA ALA A 101 -13.44 -3.82 -11.37
C ALA A 101 -13.09 -5.30 -11.07
N GLY A 102 -13.00 -5.68 -9.80
CA GLY A 102 -12.68 -7.04 -9.37
C GLY A 102 -13.81 -8.04 -9.64
N LYS A 103 -13.42 -9.32 -9.76
CA LYS A 103 -14.33 -10.45 -9.96
C LYS A 103 -14.52 -11.24 -8.67
N ASP A 104 -15.58 -12.02 -8.63
CA ASP A 104 -15.86 -12.94 -7.51
C ASP A 104 -15.80 -12.25 -6.15
N THR A 105 -16.30 -11.04 -6.09
CA THR A 105 -16.34 -10.27 -4.86
C THR A 105 -17.29 -10.93 -3.87
N LYS A 106 -16.80 -11.18 -2.65
CA LYS A 106 -17.55 -11.89 -1.59
C LYS A 106 -17.38 -11.16 -0.28
N ASP A 107 -18.48 -11.03 0.43
CA ASP A 107 -18.47 -10.70 1.86
C ASP A 107 -17.96 -11.91 2.66
N THR A 108 -17.05 -11.69 3.59
CA THR A 108 -16.53 -12.75 4.47
C THR A 108 -17.39 -12.97 5.71
N GLY A 109 -18.35 -12.09 5.96
CA GLY A 109 -19.13 -12.06 7.20
C GLY A 109 -18.37 -11.51 8.42
N LEU A 110 -17.12 -11.06 8.24
CA LEU A 110 -16.32 -10.49 9.30
C LEU A 110 -16.38 -8.95 9.25
N VAL A 111 -16.46 -8.34 10.44
CA VAL A 111 -16.33 -6.90 10.61
C VAL A 111 -14.86 -6.56 10.91
N ASP A 112 -14.36 -5.48 10.34
CA ASP A 112 -12.97 -5.02 10.44
C ASP A 112 -12.49 -4.90 11.89
N ARG A 113 -13.30 -4.30 12.75
CA ARG A 113 -13.01 -4.15 14.18
C ARG A 113 -12.87 -5.49 14.88
N ASP A 114 -13.77 -6.44 14.62
CA ASP A 114 -13.80 -7.73 15.30
C ASP A 114 -12.62 -8.61 14.83
N ALA A 115 -12.30 -8.58 13.54
CA ALA A 115 -11.10 -9.23 13.00
C ALA A 115 -9.82 -8.65 13.60
N TRP A 116 -9.76 -7.33 13.84
CA TRP A 116 -8.61 -6.68 14.45
C TRP A 116 -8.46 -7.05 15.93
N ILE A 117 -9.57 -7.09 16.68
CA ILE A 117 -9.59 -7.54 18.09
C ILE A 117 -9.11 -8.98 18.19
N ASP A 118 -9.61 -9.86 17.32
CA ASP A 118 -9.20 -11.26 17.28
C ASP A 118 -7.70 -11.42 16.98
N TYR A 119 -7.20 -10.66 15.99
CA TYR A 119 -5.78 -10.64 15.67
C TYR A 119 -4.91 -10.22 16.87
N ILE A 120 -5.28 -9.12 17.55
CA ILE A 120 -4.56 -8.65 18.73
C ILE A 120 -4.59 -9.71 19.84
N SER A 121 -5.75 -10.30 20.10
CA SER A 121 -5.91 -11.31 21.15
C SER A 121 -5.02 -12.54 20.92
N LYS A 122 -4.90 -12.96 19.65
CA LYS A 122 -4.09 -14.13 19.26
C LYS A 122 -2.58 -13.85 19.20
N ASN A 123 -2.20 -12.59 19.01
CA ASN A 123 -0.80 -12.21 18.80
C ASN A 123 -0.23 -11.31 19.93
N SER A 124 -0.93 -11.17 21.04
CA SER A 124 -0.49 -10.38 22.19
C SER A 124 0.67 -11.04 22.95
N PRO A 125 1.64 -10.26 23.48
CA PRO A 125 1.70 -8.80 23.44
C PRO A 125 2.28 -8.27 22.11
N LEU A 126 1.55 -7.37 21.43
CA LEU A 126 2.05 -6.67 20.26
C LEU A 126 2.96 -5.51 20.70
N LYS A 127 4.12 -5.41 20.06
CA LYS A 127 5.01 -4.27 20.22
C LYS A 127 4.77 -3.24 19.12
N PRO A 128 4.69 -1.94 19.43
CA PRO A 128 4.62 -0.91 18.39
C PRO A 128 5.86 -0.95 17.51
N ARG A 129 5.67 -0.71 16.22
CA ARG A 129 6.77 -0.53 15.27
C ARG A 129 6.88 0.95 14.96
N TYR A 130 8.08 1.50 15.08
CA TYR A 130 8.36 2.92 14.84
C TYR A 130 9.10 3.15 13.53
N ASP A 131 9.58 2.09 12.88
CA ASP A 131 10.16 2.14 11.54
C ASP A 131 9.10 2.46 10.49
N ARG A 132 9.47 3.27 9.50
CA ARG A 132 8.64 3.49 8.32
C ARG A 132 8.81 2.35 7.33
N ARG A 133 7.72 1.87 6.77
CA ARG A 133 7.75 0.87 5.69
C ARG A 133 8.01 1.50 4.31
N ALA A 134 7.73 2.80 4.16
CA ALA A 134 8.04 3.57 2.97
C ALA A 134 9.22 4.50 3.26
N VAL A 135 10.41 4.09 2.85
CA VAL A 135 11.66 4.86 2.98
C VAL A 135 11.96 5.60 1.68
N ALA A 136 12.61 6.76 1.77
CA ALA A 136 13.10 7.47 0.59
C ALA A 136 14.55 7.07 0.31
N VAL A 137 14.83 6.84 -0.98
CA VAL A 137 16.17 6.48 -1.47
C VAL A 137 16.56 7.46 -2.57
N THR A 138 17.78 7.99 -2.49
CA THR A 138 18.40 8.81 -3.54
C THR A 138 19.77 8.25 -3.90
N GLY A 139 20.37 8.74 -4.99
CA GLY A 139 21.64 8.23 -5.49
C GLY A 139 21.55 6.99 -6.36
N ILE A 140 20.33 6.56 -6.72
CA ILE A 140 20.15 5.43 -7.65
C ILE A 140 20.67 5.87 -9.03
N PRO A 141 21.65 5.13 -9.62
CA PRO A 141 22.16 5.45 -10.94
C PRO A 141 21.07 5.44 -12.02
N ALA A 142 21.22 6.25 -13.04
CA ALA A 142 20.28 6.34 -14.14
C ALA A 142 20.01 4.96 -14.78
N GLY A 143 18.74 4.61 -14.94
CA GLY A 143 18.32 3.29 -15.45
C GLY A 143 18.54 2.12 -14.49
N GLY A 144 18.92 2.37 -13.21
CA GLY A 144 19.13 1.33 -12.20
C GLY A 144 20.28 0.37 -12.51
N LYS A 145 21.20 0.74 -13.39
CA LYS A 145 22.32 -0.10 -13.82
C LYS A 145 23.65 0.59 -13.47
N VAL A 146 24.61 -0.22 -13.07
CA VAL A 146 25.98 0.20 -12.80
C VAL A 146 26.96 -0.71 -13.56
N THR A 147 28.10 -0.16 -13.95
CA THR A 147 29.19 -0.96 -14.48
C THR A 147 29.83 -1.77 -13.36
N ALA A 148 30.15 -3.03 -13.60
CA ALA A 148 30.83 -3.85 -12.60
C ALA A 148 32.15 -3.21 -12.18
N GLY A 149 32.44 -3.17 -10.88
CA GLY A 149 33.63 -2.55 -10.31
C GLY A 149 33.53 -1.05 -10.05
N THR A 150 32.42 -0.36 -10.40
CA THR A 150 32.19 1.04 -10.00
C THR A 150 31.51 1.12 -8.64
N SER A 151 31.86 2.15 -7.86
CA SER A 151 31.19 2.49 -6.60
C SER A 151 30.14 3.56 -6.87
N PHE A 152 29.07 3.52 -6.08
CA PHE A 152 28.04 4.57 -6.05
C PHE A 152 27.47 4.68 -4.63
N ASP A 153 26.96 5.85 -4.29
CA ASP A 153 26.38 6.11 -2.98
C ASP A 153 24.86 6.09 -3.03
N LEU A 154 24.24 5.37 -2.10
CA LEU A 154 22.80 5.42 -1.85
C LEU A 154 22.55 6.15 -0.52
N GLN A 155 21.65 7.11 -0.55
CA GLN A 155 21.18 7.77 0.67
C GLN A 155 19.77 7.30 1.01
N PHE A 156 19.58 6.88 2.25
CA PHE A 156 18.29 6.50 2.80
C PHE A 156 17.80 7.59 3.76
N SER A 157 16.53 7.95 3.66
CA SER A 157 15.90 8.91 4.55
C SER A 157 14.46 8.50 4.86
N LYS A 158 13.80 9.24 5.76
CA LYS A 158 12.44 8.93 6.24
C LYS A 158 12.35 7.51 6.83
N LEU A 159 13.31 7.11 7.66
CA LEU A 159 13.42 5.76 8.20
C LEU A 159 12.45 5.52 9.37
N THR A 160 12.13 6.57 10.14
CA THR A 160 11.29 6.49 11.33
C THR A 160 9.97 7.23 11.17
N LEU A 161 8.97 6.81 11.93
CA LEU A 161 7.71 7.53 12.04
C LEU A 161 7.91 8.85 12.77
N THR A 162 7.14 9.86 12.39
CA THR A 162 7.16 11.21 13.01
C THR A 162 5.92 11.48 13.87
N SER A 163 5.11 10.46 14.15
CA SER A 163 3.91 10.57 15.00
C SER A 163 4.27 10.71 16.47
N LEU A 164 3.34 11.26 17.26
CA LEU A 164 3.49 11.38 18.71
C LEU A 164 3.80 10.03 19.38
N GLY A 165 4.71 10.04 20.35
CA GLY A 165 5.11 8.84 21.09
C GLY A 165 6.20 8.00 20.42
N VAL A 166 6.69 8.38 19.27
CA VAL A 166 7.88 7.75 18.67
C VAL A 166 9.10 8.14 19.51
N PRO A 167 9.94 7.17 19.96
CA PRO A 167 11.18 7.48 20.64
C PRO A 167 12.08 8.35 19.77
N ALA A 168 12.86 9.24 20.41
CA ALA A 168 13.90 9.98 19.71
C ALA A 168 14.90 8.99 19.08
N GLU A 169 15.34 9.28 17.85
CA GLU A 169 16.37 8.47 17.21
C GLU A 169 17.66 8.53 18.06
N THR A 170 18.14 7.37 18.48
CA THR A 170 19.52 7.26 18.95
C THR A 170 20.42 7.28 17.71
N LYS A 171 21.20 8.34 17.59
CA LYS A 171 22.25 8.46 16.56
C LYS A 171 23.37 7.47 16.79
#